data_adf18ab42225eb7b31936d3c1939b612
#
_entry.id   adf18ab42225eb7b31936d3c1939b612
#
_cell.length_a   1.000
_cell.length_b   1.000
_cell.length_c   1.000
_cell.angle_alpha   90.00
_cell.angle_beta   90.00
_cell.angle_gamma   90.00
#
_symmetry.space_group_name_H-M   'P 1'
#
loop_
_entity.id
_entity.type
_entity.pdbx_description
1 polymer ?
#
loop_
_entity_poly.entity_id
_entity_poly.type
_entity_poly.pdbx_seq_one_letter_code
_entity_poly.pdbx_strand_id
1 'polypeptide(L)'
;MTILTKYNRPVFFYFWSMLIPAVLWFGMAYLSHLPEQTSATQIGQTVLGIAGLVSPMLVALHLFRQDADLWNDLKHRLSLRQHFSPFAIGLILLLTYGSIMAAQVISTFFGYSWVQFHISGQPSFQSAFVSAWFVLTFAPLVEELAWHSYGTDALLNKFSLFSTSMIFGVYWVIWHLPLAFVKGYYHSHVVAEGALASINYAASIFLFVLIMNWLYCKFGRNIWISVLFHLAANTGNEIFNTHPDTKIIQTLIFLLFVIAMIAKDHKLFFAKYSA
;
A
#
# COMPACT_ATOMS: atom_id res chain seq x y z
N MET A 1 30.55 0.01 -6.95
CA MET A 1 29.50 -0.56 -6.07
C MET A 1 28.18 0.11 -6.42
N THR A 2 27.10 -0.64 -6.59
CA THR A 2 25.79 -0.04 -6.80
C THR A 2 25.30 0.61 -5.50
N ILE A 3 24.47 1.66 -5.58
CA ILE A 3 23.93 2.34 -4.41
C ILE A 3 23.13 1.38 -3.50
N LEU A 4 22.55 0.31 -4.07
CA LEU A 4 21.80 -0.68 -3.30
C LEU A 4 22.60 -1.35 -2.19
N THR A 5 23.93 -1.48 -2.33
CA THR A 5 24.79 -2.08 -1.28
C THR A 5 24.78 -1.27 0.01
N LYS A 6 24.40 0.00 -0.03
CA LYS A 6 24.25 0.87 1.14
C LYS A 6 22.97 0.56 1.95
N TYR A 7 21.95 -0.01 1.31
CA TYR A 7 20.69 -0.43 1.94
C TYR A 7 20.87 -1.78 2.67
N ASN A 8 21.74 -1.82 3.66
CA ASN A 8 22.27 -3.06 4.24
C ASN A 8 21.66 -3.44 5.59
N ARG A 9 20.64 -2.70 6.09
CA ARG A 9 19.99 -2.94 7.38
C ARG A 9 18.51 -3.34 7.25
N PRO A 10 18.12 -4.32 6.40
CA PRO A 10 16.71 -4.70 6.24
C PRO A 10 16.10 -5.21 7.54
N VAL A 11 16.82 -6.03 8.33
CA VAL A 11 16.30 -6.58 9.59
C VAL A 11 15.94 -5.45 10.58
N PHE A 12 16.82 -4.46 10.76
CA PHE A 12 16.54 -3.32 11.62
C PHE A 12 15.32 -2.55 11.13
N PHE A 13 15.26 -2.24 9.83
CA PHE A 13 14.15 -1.49 9.24
C PHE A 13 12.83 -2.22 9.43
N TYR A 14 12.72 -3.46 8.98
CA TYR A 14 11.47 -4.21 9.01
C TYR A 14 11.02 -4.58 10.42
N PHE A 15 11.96 -4.85 11.35
CA PHE A 15 11.63 -5.13 12.74
C PHE A 15 10.97 -3.92 13.42
N TRP A 16 11.61 -2.74 13.37
CA TRP A 16 11.05 -1.56 14.02
C TRP A 16 9.82 -1.01 13.32
N SER A 17 9.78 -1.09 11.98
CA SER A 17 8.61 -0.71 11.18
C SER A 17 7.41 -1.66 11.34
N MET A 18 7.59 -2.82 11.98
CA MET A 18 6.52 -3.73 12.40
C MET A 18 6.15 -3.50 13.86
N LEU A 19 7.15 -3.51 14.75
CA LEU A 19 6.91 -3.51 16.18
C LEU A 19 6.23 -2.21 16.66
N ILE A 20 6.72 -1.05 16.19
CA ILE A 20 6.17 0.24 16.65
C ILE A 20 4.70 0.40 16.23
N PRO A 21 4.32 0.24 14.94
CA PRO A 21 2.91 0.30 14.54
C PRO A 21 2.06 -0.75 15.25
N ALA A 22 2.55 -1.98 15.40
CA ALA A 22 1.79 -3.05 16.05
C ALA A 22 1.40 -2.66 17.49
N VAL A 23 2.35 -2.16 18.29
CA VAL A 23 2.07 -1.72 19.67
C VAL A 23 1.05 -0.57 19.67
N LEU A 24 1.25 0.44 18.80
CA LEU A 24 0.38 1.62 18.76
C LEU A 24 -1.02 1.28 18.26
N TRP A 25 -1.15 0.44 17.24
CA TRP A 25 -2.45 0.08 16.67
C TRP A 25 -3.20 -0.95 17.51
N PHE A 26 -2.54 -1.84 18.25
CA PHE A 26 -3.24 -2.64 19.25
C PHE A 26 -3.71 -1.76 20.43
N GLY A 27 -2.95 -0.72 20.80
CA GLY A 27 -3.44 0.31 21.74
C GLY A 27 -4.66 1.06 21.21
N MET A 28 -4.64 1.45 19.91
CA MET A 28 -5.79 2.04 19.22
C MET A 28 -7.00 1.08 19.20
N ALA A 29 -6.77 -0.20 18.90
CA ALA A 29 -7.81 -1.23 18.93
C ALA A 29 -8.42 -1.36 20.32
N TYR A 30 -7.60 -1.43 21.37
CA TYR A 30 -8.09 -1.46 22.75
C TYR A 30 -9.01 -0.26 23.05
N LEU A 31 -8.57 0.96 22.72
CA LEU A 31 -9.40 2.16 22.94
C LEU A 31 -10.70 2.13 22.14
N SER A 32 -10.71 1.55 20.93
CA SER A 32 -11.90 1.45 20.09
C SER A 32 -12.99 0.52 20.65
N HIS A 33 -12.62 -0.39 21.55
CA HIS A 33 -13.54 -1.34 22.20
C HIS A 33 -14.01 -0.92 23.59
N LEU A 34 -13.54 0.23 24.11
CA LEU A 34 -14.04 0.74 25.40
C LEU A 34 -15.53 1.01 25.32
N PRO A 35 -16.32 0.69 26.39
CA PRO A 35 -17.76 0.87 26.40
C PRO A 35 -18.20 2.32 26.16
N GLU A 36 -17.45 3.27 26.73
CA GLU A 36 -17.70 4.71 26.58
C GLU A 36 -16.70 5.32 25.63
N GLN A 37 -17.19 5.87 24.51
CA GLN A 37 -16.38 6.58 23.52
C GLN A 37 -16.40 8.09 23.84
N THR A 38 -15.52 8.49 24.74
CA THR A 38 -15.33 9.91 25.08
C THR A 38 -14.44 10.62 24.05
N SER A 39 -14.46 11.96 24.05
CA SER A 39 -13.52 12.73 23.19
C SER A 39 -12.06 12.36 23.46
N ALA A 40 -11.68 12.06 24.72
CA ALA A 40 -10.34 11.65 25.07
C ALA A 40 -9.96 10.30 24.44
N THR A 41 -10.84 9.30 24.47
CA THR A 41 -10.61 8.00 23.82
C THR A 41 -10.50 8.12 22.31
N GLN A 42 -11.32 8.96 21.68
CA GLN A 42 -11.29 9.22 20.25
C GLN A 42 -10.01 9.97 19.82
N ILE A 43 -9.56 10.96 20.59
CA ILE A 43 -8.26 11.63 20.38
C ILE A 43 -7.13 10.62 20.50
N GLY A 44 -7.16 9.77 21.56
CA GLY A 44 -6.19 8.70 21.75
C GLY A 44 -6.10 7.75 20.54
N GLN A 45 -7.23 7.29 20.02
CA GLN A 45 -7.28 6.46 18.82
C GLN A 45 -6.63 7.17 17.62
N THR A 46 -6.98 8.44 17.39
CA THR A 46 -6.42 9.22 16.28
C THR A 46 -4.91 9.40 16.40
N VAL A 47 -4.42 9.75 17.59
CA VAL A 47 -2.97 9.92 17.85
C VAL A 47 -2.22 8.62 17.66
N LEU A 48 -2.71 7.51 18.22
CA LEU A 48 -2.08 6.18 18.08
C LEU A 48 -2.13 5.70 16.62
N GLY A 49 -3.24 5.95 15.93
CA GLY A 49 -3.38 5.60 14.51
C GLY A 49 -2.36 6.32 13.63
N ILE A 50 -2.26 7.66 13.75
CA ILE A 50 -1.31 8.47 12.98
C ILE A 50 0.13 8.16 13.37
N ALA A 51 0.43 8.02 14.67
CA ALA A 51 1.78 7.70 15.13
C ALA A 51 2.24 6.33 14.61
N GLY A 52 1.36 5.32 14.62
CA GLY A 52 1.63 4.02 14.03
C GLY A 52 1.92 4.11 12.52
N LEU A 53 1.08 4.86 11.79
CA LEU A 53 1.21 5.05 10.35
C LEU A 53 2.53 5.75 9.97
N VAL A 54 2.93 6.77 10.71
CA VAL A 54 4.13 7.59 10.42
C VAL A 54 5.42 6.89 10.86
N SER A 55 5.36 5.99 11.84
CA SER A 55 6.55 5.41 12.47
C SER A 55 7.50 4.69 11.50
N PRO A 56 7.07 3.90 10.48
CA PRO A 56 7.99 3.30 9.51
C PRO A 56 8.78 4.33 8.70
N MET A 57 8.15 5.45 8.32
CA MET A 57 8.83 6.55 7.65
C MET A 57 9.92 7.17 8.55
N LEU A 58 9.64 7.33 9.85
CA LEU A 58 10.64 7.85 10.80
C LEU A 58 11.82 6.88 10.97
N VAL A 59 11.58 5.55 10.95
CA VAL A 59 12.64 4.53 10.95
C VAL A 59 13.49 4.66 9.67
N ALA A 60 12.88 4.81 8.51
CA ALA A 60 13.59 5.03 7.25
C ALA A 60 14.44 6.32 7.31
N LEU A 61 13.86 7.44 7.73
CA LEU A 61 14.56 8.71 7.87
C LEU A 61 15.75 8.64 8.84
N HIS A 62 15.60 7.88 9.94
CA HIS A 62 16.71 7.63 10.87
C HIS A 62 17.89 6.94 10.15
N LEU A 63 17.61 5.93 9.32
CA LEU A 63 18.65 5.22 8.56
C LEU A 63 19.29 6.12 7.49
N PHE A 64 18.50 6.92 6.78
CA PHE A 64 19.01 7.88 5.79
C PHE A 64 19.94 8.92 6.39
N ARG A 65 19.66 9.40 7.61
CA ARG A 65 20.50 10.39 8.31
C ARG A 65 21.86 9.86 8.73
N GLN A 66 22.06 8.55 8.73
CA GLN A 66 23.32 7.91 9.12
C GLN A 66 24.34 7.77 7.96
N ASP A 67 23.91 7.94 6.71
CA ASP A 67 24.78 7.77 5.53
C ASP A 67 24.44 8.85 4.48
N ALA A 68 25.43 9.66 4.13
CA ALA A 68 25.28 10.77 3.20
C ALA A 68 24.91 10.30 1.77
N ASP A 69 25.39 9.13 1.34
CA ASP A 69 25.08 8.57 0.02
C ASP A 69 23.61 8.15 -0.03
N LEU A 70 23.11 7.50 1.03
CA LEU A 70 21.69 7.16 1.16
C LEU A 70 20.82 8.41 1.15
N TRP A 71 21.21 9.45 1.87
CA TRP A 71 20.48 10.71 1.91
C TRP A 71 20.42 11.40 0.55
N ASN A 72 21.52 11.36 -0.20
CA ASN A 72 21.56 11.91 -1.55
C ASN A 72 20.74 11.07 -2.54
N ASP A 73 20.78 9.74 -2.43
CA ASP A 73 19.94 8.84 -3.24
C ASP A 73 18.44 9.10 -2.97
N LEU A 74 18.02 9.27 -1.71
CA LEU A 74 16.66 9.63 -1.35
C LEU A 74 16.22 10.93 -2.04
N LYS A 75 17.03 12.01 -1.93
CA LYS A 75 16.74 13.30 -2.57
C LYS A 75 16.61 13.18 -4.08
N HIS A 76 17.48 12.39 -4.71
CA HIS A 76 17.43 12.13 -6.15
C HIS A 76 16.12 11.45 -6.56
N ARG A 77 15.68 10.42 -5.82
CA ARG A 77 14.46 9.66 -6.10
C ARG A 77 13.17 10.41 -5.75
N LEU A 78 13.24 11.42 -4.91
CA LEU A 78 12.15 12.35 -4.64
C LEU A 78 12.08 13.51 -5.65
N SER A 79 13.02 13.58 -6.60
CA SER A 79 12.99 14.63 -7.62
C SER A 79 11.83 14.44 -8.59
N LEU A 80 10.96 15.44 -8.69
CA LEU A 80 9.85 15.47 -9.64
C LEU A 80 10.30 15.60 -11.10
N ARG A 81 11.56 15.99 -11.33
CA ARG A 81 12.11 16.18 -12.69
C ARG A 81 12.47 14.90 -13.42
N GLN A 82 12.54 13.78 -12.69
CA GLN A 82 12.97 12.51 -13.27
C GLN A 82 11.76 11.56 -13.43
N HIS A 83 11.61 11.04 -14.64
CA HIS A 83 10.75 9.90 -14.97
C HIS A 83 9.23 10.07 -14.75
N PHE A 84 8.71 11.28 -14.64
CA PHE A 84 7.27 11.55 -14.74
C PHE A 84 6.85 11.45 -16.21
N SER A 85 6.65 10.24 -16.67
CA SER A 85 6.17 9.98 -18.02
C SER A 85 4.63 10.05 -18.03
N PRO A 86 3.99 10.76 -18.98
CA PRO A 86 2.53 10.67 -19.19
C PRO A 86 2.05 9.23 -19.37
N PHE A 87 2.91 8.37 -19.95
CA PHE A 87 2.63 6.95 -20.07
C PHE A 87 2.54 6.26 -18.70
N ALA A 88 3.44 6.56 -17.74
CA ALA A 88 3.37 6.01 -16.39
C ALA A 88 2.07 6.42 -15.69
N ILE A 89 1.67 7.69 -15.80
CA ILE A 89 0.42 8.19 -15.23
C ILE A 89 -0.79 7.50 -15.86
N GLY A 90 -0.83 7.42 -17.19
CA GLY A 90 -1.91 6.73 -17.92
C GLY A 90 -2.01 5.25 -17.52
N LEU A 91 -0.86 4.57 -17.36
CA LEU A 91 -0.80 3.18 -16.92
C LEU A 91 -1.30 3.03 -15.47
N ILE A 92 -0.92 3.92 -14.56
CA ILE A 92 -1.42 3.94 -13.17
C ILE A 92 -2.94 4.08 -13.15
N LEU A 93 -3.49 5.06 -13.86
CA LEU A 93 -4.94 5.29 -13.92
C LEU A 93 -5.68 4.10 -14.53
N LEU A 94 -5.13 3.50 -15.58
CA LEU A 94 -5.71 2.29 -16.20
C LEU A 94 -5.71 1.11 -15.23
N LEU A 95 -4.61 0.88 -14.53
CA LEU A 95 -4.49 -0.25 -13.59
C LEU A 95 -5.37 -0.05 -12.35
N THR A 96 -5.57 1.16 -11.88
CA THR A 96 -6.39 1.44 -10.70
C THR A 96 -7.85 1.65 -11.06
N TYR A 97 -8.21 2.79 -11.63
CA TYR A 97 -9.60 3.11 -11.98
C TYR A 97 -10.14 2.24 -13.12
N GLY A 98 -9.32 1.97 -14.16
CA GLY A 98 -9.73 1.13 -15.28
C GLY A 98 -10.04 -0.30 -14.85
N SER A 99 -9.26 -0.89 -13.94
CA SER A 99 -9.50 -2.26 -13.46
C SER A 99 -10.78 -2.38 -12.62
N ILE A 100 -11.05 -1.40 -11.73
CA ILE A 100 -12.27 -1.43 -10.92
C ILE A 100 -13.52 -1.20 -11.80
N MET A 101 -13.46 -0.27 -12.77
CA MET A 101 -14.55 -0.05 -13.70
C MET A 101 -14.79 -1.29 -14.59
N ALA A 102 -13.74 -1.94 -15.07
CA ALA A 102 -13.85 -3.19 -15.81
C ALA A 102 -14.48 -4.30 -14.96
N ALA A 103 -14.07 -4.42 -13.69
CA ALA A 103 -14.64 -5.37 -12.75
C ALA A 103 -16.14 -5.11 -12.52
N GLN A 104 -16.52 -3.83 -12.36
CA GLN A 104 -17.93 -3.43 -12.21
C GLN A 104 -18.76 -3.79 -13.47
N VAL A 105 -18.24 -3.52 -14.68
CA VAL A 105 -18.90 -3.93 -15.92
C VAL A 105 -19.06 -5.45 -15.98
N ILE A 106 -18.00 -6.21 -15.72
CA ILE A 106 -18.04 -7.68 -15.73
C ILE A 106 -19.06 -8.20 -14.72
N SER A 107 -19.10 -7.61 -13.51
CA SER A 107 -20.02 -8.07 -12.45
C SER A 107 -21.48 -7.91 -12.82
N THR A 108 -21.85 -6.95 -13.68
CA THR A 108 -23.26 -6.81 -14.13
C THR A 108 -23.74 -8.02 -14.91
N PHE A 109 -22.89 -8.76 -15.61
CA PHE A 109 -23.24 -10.01 -16.27
C PHE A 109 -23.57 -11.15 -15.28
N PHE A 110 -23.18 -10.99 -14.01
CA PHE A 110 -23.52 -11.89 -12.90
C PHE A 110 -24.67 -11.36 -12.04
N GLY A 111 -25.40 -10.33 -12.51
CA GLY A 111 -26.59 -9.79 -11.86
C GLY A 111 -26.32 -8.69 -10.81
N TYR A 112 -25.08 -8.19 -10.69
CA TYR A 112 -24.80 -7.07 -9.82
C TYR A 112 -25.34 -5.75 -10.39
N SER A 113 -25.78 -4.87 -9.49
CA SER A 113 -26.42 -3.59 -9.86
C SER A 113 -25.46 -2.58 -10.45
N TRP A 114 -25.95 -1.78 -11.40
CA TRP A 114 -25.26 -0.60 -11.95
C TRP A 114 -25.03 0.52 -10.91
N VAL A 115 -25.74 0.45 -9.74
CA VAL A 115 -25.55 1.41 -8.65
C VAL A 115 -24.10 1.44 -8.13
N GLN A 116 -23.33 0.37 -8.31
CA GLN A 116 -21.92 0.32 -7.93
C GLN A 116 -21.02 1.32 -8.68
N PHE A 117 -21.45 1.85 -9.85
CA PHE A 117 -20.75 2.92 -10.57
C PHE A 117 -20.96 4.30 -9.93
N HIS A 118 -21.89 4.41 -8.97
CA HIS A 118 -22.14 5.67 -8.30
C HIS A 118 -20.93 6.11 -7.49
N ILE A 119 -20.55 7.37 -7.64
CA ILE A 119 -19.53 8.00 -6.81
C ILE A 119 -20.17 8.34 -5.47
N SER A 120 -19.85 7.56 -4.44
CA SER A 120 -20.46 7.71 -3.11
C SER A 120 -19.99 8.98 -2.39
N GLY A 121 -18.76 9.41 -2.65
CA GLY A 121 -18.13 10.52 -1.93
C GLY A 121 -17.88 10.25 -0.44
N GLN A 122 -18.28 9.07 0.05
CA GLN A 122 -18.16 8.67 1.45
C GLN A 122 -17.27 7.41 1.53
N PRO A 123 -16.09 7.48 2.16
CA PRO A 123 -15.28 6.29 2.41
C PRO A 123 -16.00 5.26 3.28
N SER A 124 -15.62 3.99 3.13
CA SER A 124 -16.20 2.86 3.85
C SER A 124 -15.89 2.83 5.35
N PHE A 125 -15.07 3.74 5.83
CA PHE A 125 -14.70 3.87 7.23
C PHE A 125 -14.76 5.32 7.71
N GLN A 126 -14.84 5.50 9.03
CA GLN A 126 -14.85 6.81 9.67
C GLN A 126 -13.65 6.95 10.62
N SER A 127 -13.21 8.17 10.81
CA SER A 127 -12.23 8.56 11.82
C SER A 127 -12.77 9.77 12.59
N ALA A 128 -12.54 9.80 13.90
CA ALA A 128 -13.22 10.76 14.79
C ALA A 128 -12.79 12.23 14.56
N PHE A 129 -11.50 12.50 14.31
CA PHE A 129 -10.95 13.86 14.25
C PHE A 129 -10.25 14.22 12.93
N VAL A 130 -10.03 13.25 12.07
CA VAL A 130 -9.50 13.49 10.73
C VAL A 130 -10.43 12.86 9.71
N SER A 131 -10.62 13.51 8.56
CA SER A 131 -11.47 12.91 7.53
C SER A 131 -10.85 11.62 7.01
N ALA A 132 -11.68 10.63 6.68
CA ALA A 132 -11.19 9.39 6.06
C ALA A 132 -10.46 9.68 4.73
N TRP A 133 -10.90 10.69 3.96
CA TRP A 133 -10.19 11.15 2.77
C TRP A 133 -8.78 11.67 3.07
N PHE A 134 -8.59 12.35 4.21
CA PHE A 134 -7.23 12.73 4.63
C PHE A 134 -6.38 11.50 4.88
N VAL A 135 -6.89 10.50 5.59
CA VAL A 135 -6.14 9.24 5.83
C VAL A 135 -5.80 8.56 4.51
N LEU A 136 -6.77 8.41 3.59
CA LEU A 136 -6.60 7.76 2.29
C LEU A 136 -5.56 8.44 1.39
N THR A 137 -5.39 9.77 1.53
CA THR A 137 -4.41 10.53 0.74
C THR A 137 -3.05 10.64 1.44
N PHE A 138 -3.04 10.75 2.77
CA PHE A 138 -1.83 10.90 3.56
C PHE A 138 -1.09 9.58 3.76
N ALA A 139 -1.82 8.47 3.96
CA ALA A 139 -1.22 7.16 4.17
C ALA A 139 -0.30 6.73 3.02
N PRO A 140 -0.69 6.77 1.72
CA PRO A 140 0.21 6.44 0.63
C PRO A 140 1.50 7.24 0.63
N LEU A 141 1.44 8.52 0.98
CA LEU A 141 2.63 9.36 1.02
C LEU A 141 3.62 8.88 2.08
N VAL A 142 3.17 8.70 3.33
CA VAL A 142 4.07 8.31 4.43
C VAL A 142 4.50 6.85 4.34
N GLU A 143 3.64 5.99 3.84
CA GLU A 143 3.96 4.58 3.61
C GLU A 143 5.02 4.42 2.53
N GLU A 144 4.90 5.09 1.40
CA GLU A 144 5.89 4.98 0.33
C GLU A 144 7.20 5.68 0.67
N LEU A 145 7.17 6.69 1.54
CA LEU A 145 8.36 7.27 2.18
C LEU A 145 9.04 6.32 3.19
N ALA A 146 8.46 5.18 3.48
CA ALA A 146 9.08 4.07 4.20
C ALA A 146 9.43 2.92 3.26
N TRP A 147 8.41 2.40 2.54
CA TRP A 147 8.52 1.16 1.78
C TRP A 147 9.38 1.31 0.53
N HIS A 148 9.11 2.30 -0.32
CA HIS A 148 9.87 2.54 -1.56
C HIS A 148 11.02 3.54 -1.39
N SER A 149 11.14 4.15 -0.21
CA SER A 149 12.37 4.88 0.09
C SER A 149 13.49 3.96 0.57
N TYR A 150 13.25 3.12 1.58
CA TYR A 150 14.27 2.25 2.19
C TYR A 150 13.95 0.75 2.05
N GLY A 151 12.73 0.35 2.37
CA GLY A 151 12.37 -1.06 2.53
C GLY A 151 12.61 -1.91 1.29
N THR A 152 12.00 -1.53 0.17
CA THR A 152 12.12 -2.26 -1.11
C THR A 152 13.57 -2.36 -1.56
N ASP A 153 14.35 -1.28 -1.47
CA ASP A 153 15.76 -1.28 -1.88
C ASP A 153 16.64 -2.14 -0.95
N ALA A 154 16.31 -2.19 0.32
CA ALA A 154 17.01 -3.07 1.27
C ALA A 154 16.77 -4.57 0.98
N LEU A 155 15.62 -4.93 0.43
CA LEU A 155 15.36 -6.28 -0.06
C LEU A 155 15.98 -6.51 -1.44
N LEU A 156 15.88 -5.56 -2.39
CA LEU A 156 16.48 -5.64 -3.72
C LEU A 156 18.00 -5.79 -3.67
N ASN A 157 18.65 -5.26 -2.64
CA ASN A 157 20.07 -5.51 -2.41
C ASN A 157 20.42 -7.00 -2.29
N LYS A 158 19.49 -7.81 -1.78
CA LYS A 158 19.72 -9.23 -1.48
C LYS A 158 18.95 -10.18 -2.40
N PHE A 159 17.80 -9.79 -2.88
CA PHE A 159 16.84 -10.65 -3.57
C PHE A 159 16.48 -10.10 -4.95
N SER A 160 15.92 -10.96 -5.80
CA SER A 160 15.27 -10.56 -7.05
C SER A 160 14.02 -9.72 -6.78
N LEU A 161 13.53 -8.99 -7.79
CA LEU A 161 12.30 -8.21 -7.67
C LEU A 161 11.10 -9.07 -7.28
N PHE A 162 10.97 -10.27 -7.85
CA PHE A 162 9.91 -11.20 -7.50
C PHE A 162 9.97 -11.62 -6.03
N SER A 163 11.13 -12.08 -5.56
CA SER A 163 11.31 -12.47 -4.15
C SER A 163 11.11 -11.29 -3.20
N THR A 164 11.61 -10.10 -3.57
CA THR A 164 11.37 -8.85 -2.82
C THR A 164 9.89 -8.58 -2.67
N SER A 165 9.13 -8.70 -3.76
CA SER A 165 7.68 -8.46 -3.74
C SER A 165 6.92 -9.49 -2.89
N MET A 166 7.32 -10.76 -2.95
CA MET A 166 6.70 -11.81 -2.12
C MET A 166 6.99 -11.61 -0.64
N ILE A 167 8.25 -11.35 -0.27
CA ILE A 167 8.65 -11.10 1.12
C ILE A 167 7.91 -9.86 1.67
N PHE A 168 7.89 -8.78 0.90
CA PHE A 168 7.21 -7.56 1.30
C PHE A 168 5.68 -7.75 1.34
N GLY A 169 5.09 -8.50 0.42
CA GLY A 169 3.66 -8.83 0.43
C GLY A 169 3.23 -9.54 1.73
N VAL A 170 3.99 -10.58 2.14
CA VAL A 170 3.75 -11.25 3.44
C VAL A 170 3.86 -10.27 4.60
N TYR A 171 4.94 -9.49 4.62
CA TYR A 171 5.16 -8.49 5.65
C TYR A 171 4.01 -7.47 5.72
N TRP A 172 3.56 -6.96 4.60
CA TRP A 172 2.55 -5.89 4.53
C TRP A 172 1.15 -6.39 4.91
N VAL A 173 0.80 -7.63 4.57
CA VAL A 173 -0.43 -8.28 5.08
C VAL A 173 -0.40 -8.35 6.60
N ILE A 174 0.72 -8.80 7.19
CA ILE A 174 0.87 -8.92 8.65
C ILE A 174 0.88 -7.53 9.31
N TRP A 175 1.47 -6.53 8.66
CA TRP A 175 1.54 -5.15 9.15
C TRP A 175 0.15 -4.51 9.31
N HIS A 176 -0.81 -4.86 8.45
CA HIS A 176 -2.18 -4.39 8.55
C HIS A 176 -3.02 -5.15 9.59
N LEU A 177 -2.56 -6.31 10.07
CA LEU A 177 -3.34 -7.17 10.96
C LEU A 177 -3.86 -6.45 12.22
N PRO A 178 -3.11 -5.61 12.95
CA PRO A 178 -3.63 -4.88 14.11
C PRO A 178 -4.82 -3.98 13.77
N LEU A 179 -4.88 -3.42 12.56
CA LEU A 179 -5.99 -2.57 12.12
C LEU A 179 -7.31 -3.32 11.93
N ALA A 180 -7.24 -4.65 11.73
CA ALA A 180 -8.44 -5.50 11.66
C ALA A 180 -9.18 -5.59 13.00
N PHE A 181 -8.51 -5.29 14.10
CA PHE A 181 -9.08 -5.25 15.44
C PHE A 181 -9.61 -3.87 15.84
N VAL A 182 -9.42 -2.84 15.02
CA VAL A 182 -9.95 -1.50 15.30
C VAL A 182 -11.40 -1.42 14.86
N LYS A 183 -12.30 -1.21 15.81
CA LYS A 183 -13.76 -1.17 15.57
C LYS A 183 -14.13 -0.04 14.59
N GLY A 184 -14.87 -0.40 13.54
CA GLY A 184 -15.34 0.57 12.53
C GLY A 184 -14.29 1.05 11.55
N TYR A 185 -13.10 0.43 11.54
CA TYR A 185 -12.05 0.72 10.56
C TYR A 185 -12.18 -0.19 9.33
N TYR A 186 -11.61 0.24 8.18
CA TYR A 186 -11.70 -0.48 6.91
C TYR A 186 -11.40 -1.98 7.04
N HIS A 187 -10.27 -2.33 7.69
CA HIS A 187 -9.84 -3.73 7.82
C HIS A 187 -10.78 -4.56 8.69
N SER A 188 -11.41 -3.96 9.71
CA SER A 188 -12.42 -4.67 10.52
C SER A 188 -13.68 -4.96 9.72
N HIS A 189 -14.06 -4.09 8.77
CA HIS A 189 -15.16 -4.36 7.84
C HIS A 189 -14.84 -5.51 6.91
N VAL A 190 -13.62 -5.55 6.32
CA VAL A 190 -13.18 -6.68 5.48
C VAL A 190 -13.27 -8.01 6.22
N VAL A 191 -12.85 -8.05 7.50
CA VAL A 191 -12.97 -9.26 8.32
C VAL A 191 -14.44 -9.61 8.61
N ALA A 192 -15.28 -8.63 8.84
CA ALA A 192 -16.73 -8.82 9.10
C ALA A 192 -17.47 -9.36 7.86
N GLU A 193 -17.00 -9.07 6.64
CA GLU A 193 -17.53 -9.63 5.39
C GLU A 193 -17.19 -11.13 5.23
N GLY A 194 -16.28 -11.67 6.02
CA GLY A 194 -15.98 -13.10 6.12
C GLY A 194 -14.66 -13.54 5.50
N ALA A 195 -14.45 -14.86 5.49
CA ALA A 195 -13.18 -15.47 5.10
C ALA A 195 -12.81 -15.20 3.64
N LEU A 196 -13.79 -15.22 2.72
CA LEU A 196 -13.52 -15.00 1.29
C LEU A 196 -13.02 -13.56 1.02
N ALA A 197 -13.65 -12.57 1.66
CA ALA A 197 -13.21 -11.17 1.54
C ALA A 197 -11.81 -10.97 2.14
N SER A 198 -11.52 -11.59 3.28
CA SER A 198 -10.21 -11.54 3.94
C SER A 198 -9.11 -12.19 3.09
N ILE A 199 -9.38 -13.35 2.49
CA ILE A 199 -8.45 -14.04 1.58
C ILE A 199 -8.23 -13.20 0.32
N ASN A 200 -9.31 -12.65 -0.27
CA ASN A 200 -9.21 -11.78 -1.43
C ASN A 200 -8.38 -10.52 -1.14
N TYR A 201 -8.59 -9.91 0.03
CA TYR A 201 -7.78 -8.78 0.48
C TYR A 201 -6.30 -9.14 0.55
N ALA A 202 -5.95 -10.24 1.22
CA ALA A 202 -4.56 -10.68 1.31
C ALA A 202 -3.97 -10.97 -0.09
N ALA A 203 -4.69 -11.71 -0.95
CA ALA A 203 -4.25 -11.99 -2.32
C ALA A 203 -4.04 -10.72 -3.15
N SER A 204 -4.96 -9.75 -3.04
CA SER A 204 -4.87 -8.48 -3.75
C SER A 204 -3.62 -7.67 -3.35
N ILE A 205 -3.19 -7.72 -2.08
CA ILE A 205 -1.95 -7.09 -1.62
C ILE A 205 -0.73 -7.64 -2.36
N PHE A 206 -0.61 -8.96 -2.56
CA PHE A 206 0.52 -9.54 -3.30
C PHE A 206 0.57 -9.05 -4.74
N LEU A 207 -0.58 -9.00 -5.41
CA LEU A 207 -0.67 -8.51 -6.79
C LEU A 207 -0.38 -7.02 -6.88
N PHE A 208 -0.91 -6.25 -5.93
CA PHE A 208 -0.66 -4.82 -5.80
C PHE A 208 0.84 -4.52 -5.60
N VAL A 209 1.50 -5.23 -4.69
CA VAL A 209 2.95 -5.08 -4.43
C VAL A 209 3.78 -5.46 -5.65
N LEU A 210 3.42 -6.52 -6.38
CA LEU A 210 4.12 -6.91 -7.62
C LEU A 210 4.04 -5.81 -8.67
N ILE A 211 2.85 -5.23 -8.87
CA ILE A 211 2.65 -4.13 -9.82
C ILE A 211 3.41 -2.87 -9.36
N MET A 212 3.28 -2.50 -8.10
CA MET A 212 3.90 -1.30 -7.55
C MET A 212 5.43 -1.36 -7.58
N ASN A 213 6.02 -2.49 -7.18
CA ASN A 213 7.46 -2.70 -7.24
C ASN A 213 7.97 -2.73 -8.69
N TRP A 214 7.20 -3.32 -9.62
CA TRP A 214 7.53 -3.29 -11.04
C TRP A 214 7.52 -1.86 -11.59
N LEU A 215 6.47 -1.07 -11.30
CA LEU A 215 6.39 0.34 -11.69
C LEU A 215 7.58 1.12 -11.11
N TYR A 216 7.86 0.95 -9.83
CA TYR A 216 8.99 1.59 -9.17
C TYR A 216 10.32 1.31 -9.85
N CYS A 217 10.65 0.04 -10.11
CA CYS A 217 11.89 -0.35 -10.76
C CYS A 217 11.95 0.08 -12.23
N LYS A 218 10.84 -0.06 -12.95
CA LYS A 218 10.74 0.26 -14.38
C LYS A 218 10.89 1.76 -14.67
N PHE A 219 10.45 2.59 -13.74
CA PHE A 219 10.54 4.05 -13.84
C PHE A 219 11.66 4.65 -12.97
N GLY A 220 12.80 3.94 -12.85
CA GLY A 220 14.03 4.46 -12.28
C GLY A 220 14.01 4.66 -10.76
N ARG A 221 13.31 3.83 -10.04
CA ARG A 221 13.16 3.89 -8.58
C ARG A 221 12.55 5.21 -8.08
N ASN A 222 11.66 5.82 -8.87
CA ASN A 222 10.99 7.06 -8.50
C ASN A 222 9.89 6.78 -7.46
N ILE A 223 10.05 7.36 -6.26
CA ILE A 223 9.12 7.17 -5.13
C ILE A 223 7.72 7.70 -5.44
N TRP A 224 7.62 8.80 -6.20
CA TRP A 224 6.33 9.38 -6.56
C TRP A 224 5.48 8.48 -7.46
N ILE A 225 6.09 7.60 -8.25
CA ILE A 225 5.35 6.60 -9.03
C ILE A 225 4.62 5.63 -8.10
N SER A 226 5.28 5.17 -7.03
CA SER A 226 4.66 4.31 -6.02
C SER A 226 3.58 5.07 -5.23
N VAL A 227 3.87 6.30 -4.81
CA VAL A 227 2.88 7.17 -4.12
C VAL A 227 1.64 7.37 -4.98
N LEU A 228 1.78 7.70 -6.26
CA LEU A 228 0.64 7.92 -7.17
C LEU A 228 -0.15 6.63 -7.42
N PHE A 229 0.54 5.50 -7.60
CA PHE A 229 -0.14 4.22 -7.79
C PHE A 229 -0.93 3.84 -6.53
N HIS A 230 -0.33 3.96 -5.35
CA HIS A 230 -0.97 3.65 -4.08
C HIS A 230 -2.15 4.60 -3.81
N LEU A 231 -1.95 5.91 -4.01
CA LEU A 231 -3.02 6.91 -3.86
C LEU A 231 -4.20 6.63 -4.81
N ALA A 232 -3.91 6.36 -6.09
CA ALA A 232 -4.93 6.07 -7.07
C ALA A 232 -5.67 4.76 -6.77
N ALA A 233 -5.00 3.75 -6.23
CA ALA A 233 -5.63 2.51 -5.78
C ALA A 233 -6.55 2.73 -4.58
N ASN A 234 -6.09 3.46 -3.55
CA ASN A 234 -6.90 3.77 -2.37
C ASN A 234 -8.14 4.58 -2.75
N THR A 235 -7.96 5.63 -3.54
CA THR A 235 -9.10 6.47 -3.96
C THR A 235 -10.03 5.70 -4.90
N GLY A 236 -9.52 4.93 -5.85
CA GLY A 236 -10.33 4.10 -6.75
C GLY A 236 -11.15 3.05 -6.01
N ASN A 237 -10.60 2.47 -4.94
CA ASN A 237 -11.29 1.49 -4.10
C ASN A 237 -12.43 2.07 -3.25
N GLU A 238 -12.37 3.37 -2.94
CA GLU A 238 -13.30 4.04 -2.01
C GLU A 238 -14.24 5.05 -2.69
N ILE A 239 -13.90 5.52 -3.91
CA ILE A 239 -14.73 6.54 -4.59
C ILE A 239 -16.04 5.98 -5.14
N PHE A 240 -16.05 4.69 -5.52
CA PHE A 240 -17.22 4.02 -6.06
C PHE A 240 -17.92 3.17 -5.01
N ASN A 241 -19.23 3.00 -5.17
CA ASN A 241 -20.04 2.11 -4.31
C ASN A 241 -19.90 0.64 -4.75
N THR A 242 -18.64 0.17 -4.88
CA THR A 242 -18.33 -1.15 -5.44
C THR A 242 -18.70 -2.27 -4.48
N HIS A 243 -19.44 -3.27 -4.97
CA HIS A 243 -19.78 -4.45 -4.19
C HIS A 243 -18.52 -5.26 -3.84
N PRO A 244 -18.42 -5.84 -2.61
CA PRO A 244 -17.25 -6.63 -2.20
C PRO A 244 -16.88 -7.75 -3.18
N ASP A 245 -17.86 -8.50 -3.71
CA ASP A 245 -17.60 -9.57 -4.68
C ASP A 245 -17.03 -9.05 -6.01
N THR A 246 -17.39 -7.82 -6.40
CA THR A 246 -16.79 -7.16 -7.58
C THR A 246 -15.29 -6.92 -7.41
N LYS A 247 -14.84 -6.71 -6.18
CA LYS A 247 -13.40 -6.59 -5.86
C LYS A 247 -12.63 -7.89 -6.10
N ILE A 248 -13.31 -9.06 -6.02
CA ILE A 248 -12.71 -10.36 -6.42
C ILE A 248 -12.42 -10.38 -7.92
N ILE A 249 -13.36 -9.88 -8.74
CA ILE A 249 -13.15 -9.77 -10.19
C ILE A 249 -11.97 -8.84 -10.50
N GLN A 250 -11.85 -7.72 -9.79
CA GLN A 250 -10.68 -6.84 -9.92
C GLN A 250 -9.36 -7.55 -9.57
N THR A 251 -9.35 -8.36 -8.52
CA THR A 251 -8.19 -9.17 -8.14
C THR A 251 -7.81 -10.15 -9.25
N LEU A 252 -8.78 -10.78 -9.91
CA LEU A 252 -8.53 -11.65 -11.08
C LEU A 252 -7.97 -10.88 -12.27
N ILE A 253 -8.46 -9.67 -12.54
CA ILE A 253 -7.90 -8.77 -13.57
C ILE A 253 -6.44 -8.45 -13.24
N PHE A 254 -6.13 -8.12 -12.01
CA PHE A 254 -4.74 -7.89 -11.57
C PHE A 254 -3.88 -9.15 -11.73
N LEU A 255 -4.41 -10.32 -11.40
CA LEU A 255 -3.69 -11.59 -11.59
C LEU A 255 -3.30 -11.81 -13.05
N LEU A 256 -4.23 -11.63 -13.97
CA LEU A 256 -3.97 -11.76 -15.41
C LEU A 256 -2.93 -10.74 -15.89
N PHE A 257 -3.03 -9.48 -15.42
CA PHE A 257 -2.05 -8.46 -15.72
C PHE A 257 -0.66 -8.82 -15.17
N VAL A 258 -0.57 -9.29 -13.93
CA VAL A 258 0.70 -9.69 -13.30
C VAL A 258 1.34 -10.86 -14.03
N ILE A 259 0.57 -11.86 -14.46
CA ILE A 259 1.08 -12.99 -15.26
C ILE A 259 1.70 -12.47 -16.58
N ALA A 260 0.97 -11.62 -17.30
CA ALA A 260 1.46 -11.04 -18.56
C ALA A 260 2.70 -10.15 -18.34
N MET A 261 2.70 -9.36 -17.28
CA MET A 261 3.80 -8.48 -16.88
C MET A 261 5.07 -9.27 -16.53
N ILE A 262 4.96 -10.35 -15.74
CA ILE A 262 6.08 -11.21 -15.38
C ILE A 262 6.61 -11.94 -16.63
N ALA A 263 5.74 -12.43 -17.50
CA ALA A 263 6.14 -13.08 -18.74
C ALA A 263 6.92 -12.12 -19.66
N LYS A 264 6.46 -10.88 -19.79
CA LYS A 264 7.08 -9.85 -20.64
C LYS A 264 8.42 -9.35 -20.07
N ASP A 265 8.46 -9.04 -18.80
CA ASP A 265 9.62 -8.42 -18.11
C ASP A 265 10.34 -9.45 -17.21
N HIS A 266 10.38 -10.75 -17.64
CA HIS A 266 10.91 -11.87 -16.85
C HIS A 266 12.31 -11.60 -16.27
N LYS A 267 13.21 -11.01 -17.07
CA LYS A 267 14.56 -10.67 -16.60
C LYS A 267 14.53 -9.67 -15.44
N LEU A 268 13.64 -8.68 -15.48
CA LEU A 268 13.50 -7.70 -14.40
C LEU A 268 13.06 -8.36 -13.10
N PHE A 269 12.15 -9.37 -13.20
CA PHE A 269 11.62 -10.04 -12.01
C PHE A 269 12.59 -11.05 -11.39
N PHE A 270 13.36 -11.78 -12.17
CA PHE A 270 14.13 -12.93 -11.68
C PHE A 270 15.64 -12.75 -11.70
N ALA A 271 16.19 -11.81 -12.49
CA ALA A 271 17.59 -11.47 -12.39
C ALA A 271 17.87 -10.61 -11.14
N LYS A 272 19.14 -10.56 -10.73
CA LYS A 272 19.57 -9.62 -9.70
C LYS A 272 19.37 -8.19 -10.20
N TYR A 273 18.63 -7.39 -9.43
CA TYR A 273 18.41 -6.00 -9.80
C TYR A 273 19.71 -5.19 -9.67
N SER A 274 20.01 -4.42 -10.70
CA SER A 274 21.15 -3.48 -10.72
C SER A 274 20.58 -2.07 -10.95
N ALA A 275 20.65 -1.23 -9.90
CA ALA A 275 20.30 0.18 -9.99
C ALA A 275 21.44 1.00 -10.56
#